data_d65176b9e60f6bdc6c8798dbfb6ba187
#
_entry.id   d65176b9e60f6bdc6c8798dbfb6ba187
#
_cell.length_a   1.000
_cell.length_b   1.000
_cell.length_c   1.000
_cell.angle_alpha   90.00
_cell.angle_beta   90.00
_cell.angle_gamma   90.00
#
_symmetry.space_group_name_H-M   'P 1'
#
loop_
_entity.id
_entity.type
_entity.pdbx_description
1 polymer ?
#
loop_
_entity_poly.entity_id
_entity_poly.type
_entity_poly.pdbx_seq_one_letter_code
_entity_poly.pdbx_strand_id
1 'polypeptide(L)'
;MSNPLQQTIEALAKEKGIEPDVVISAIEEAVATASRKYYKTGENLKTRFNMETGQVDLFALKTVVQQVETPATEIAIDEARQMYQQLYGDDVANSIELGDEMEFPKRTEVLGRIAAQTAKQVIFQKVREAEREHVFAEYNERVGEVVNGTVKRFENGDIILEIGRIEAVLPRKEQSRAESYTPADRVRTVIKGVNRSAKGPQIVLSRTDPALLIKLFEQEVPEIYDGTVMIRGAVREAGDRAKVAVMSRERDVDPVGACVGMKGTRVQSIIRELRGEKIDIVEWSEDAIAFVTNALSPAKVQRVSIVDDGGRVMEVIVEDKQLSLAIGKKGQNVRLAAKLTGWRIDIKSEEEKRREVEAQFEGLEGATEPADGEAAGPAEAAEQADAAGPEAVEASGPAPYALPGIGDKMVRKLAEAGYGTIEALAAATVEQLSDIPGIGGKTAEKILAAARGESEPAAEEPAETSQQ
;
A
#
# COMPACT_ATOMS: atom_id res chain seq x y z
N MET A 1 -3.85 -52.92 -15.72
CA MET A 1 -2.64 -52.47 -14.98
C MET A 1 -2.62 -50.95 -15.07
N SER A 2 -2.68 -50.25 -13.93
CA SER A 2 -2.67 -48.78 -13.95
C SER A 2 -1.34 -48.29 -14.51
N ASN A 3 -1.43 -47.29 -15.36
CA ASN A 3 -0.30 -46.68 -16.07
C ASN A 3 0.65 -45.96 -15.10
N PRO A 4 1.98 -46.04 -15.26
CA PRO A 4 2.94 -45.34 -14.40
C PRO A 4 2.70 -43.84 -14.29
N LEU A 5 2.24 -43.19 -15.37
CA LEU A 5 1.94 -41.75 -15.38
C LEU A 5 0.68 -41.42 -14.53
N GLN A 6 -0.37 -42.24 -14.69
CA GLN A 6 -1.59 -42.11 -13.88
C GLN A 6 -1.28 -42.29 -12.40
N GLN A 7 -0.52 -43.34 -12.02
CA GLN A 7 -0.12 -43.55 -10.62
C GLN A 7 0.68 -42.35 -10.07
N THR A 8 1.54 -41.75 -10.90
CA THR A 8 2.31 -40.56 -10.51
C THR A 8 1.39 -39.36 -10.29
N ILE A 9 0.41 -39.15 -11.18
CA ILE A 9 -0.58 -38.05 -11.04
C ILE A 9 -1.42 -38.24 -9.79
N GLU A 10 -1.96 -39.46 -9.56
CA GLU A 10 -2.76 -39.78 -8.39
C GLU A 10 -1.97 -39.66 -7.08
N ALA A 11 -0.74 -40.15 -7.03
CA ALA A 11 0.14 -40.03 -5.86
C ALA A 11 0.45 -38.55 -5.54
N LEU A 12 0.76 -37.77 -6.57
CA LEU A 12 1.05 -36.36 -6.46
C LEU A 12 -0.19 -35.55 -6.05
N ALA A 13 -1.33 -35.84 -6.66
CA ALA A 13 -2.61 -35.23 -6.34
C ALA A 13 -2.98 -35.46 -4.88
N LYS A 14 -2.83 -36.70 -4.40
CA LYS A 14 -3.07 -37.06 -2.99
C LYS A 14 -2.08 -36.40 -2.02
N GLU A 15 -0.80 -36.33 -2.38
CA GLU A 15 0.24 -35.69 -1.55
C GLU A 15 0.03 -34.18 -1.42
N LYS A 16 -0.44 -33.54 -2.49
CA LYS A 16 -0.58 -32.07 -2.57
C LYS A 16 -2.00 -31.55 -2.40
N GLY A 17 -2.98 -32.45 -2.19
CA GLY A 17 -4.39 -32.08 -2.00
C GLY A 17 -5.05 -31.49 -3.24
N ILE A 18 -4.61 -31.91 -4.45
CA ILE A 18 -5.14 -31.46 -5.74
C ILE A 18 -6.06 -32.53 -6.30
N GLU A 19 -7.14 -32.16 -6.97
CA GLU A 19 -7.95 -33.13 -7.70
C GLU A 19 -7.20 -33.63 -8.93
N PRO A 20 -7.12 -34.96 -9.18
CA PRO A 20 -6.41 -35.53 -10.33
C PRO A 20 -6.89 -34.98 -11.67
N ASP A 21 -8.20 -34.71 -11.80
CA ASP A 21 -8.83 -34.20 -13.02
C ASP A 21 -8.32 -32.80 -13.40
N VAL A 22 -8.01 -31.97 -12.42
CA VAL A 22 -7.41 -30.63 -12.65
C VAL A 22 -6.02 -30.74 -13.26
N VAL A 23 -5.25 -31.75 -12.81
CA VAL A 23 -3.90 -32.00 -13.37
C VAL A 23 -4.00 -32.55 -14.79
N ILE A 24 -4.94 -33.45 -15.04
CA ILE A 24 -5.19 -34.04 -16.38
C ILE A 24 -5.62 -32.96 -17.35
N SER A 25 -6.64 -32.16 -17.03
CA SER A 25 -7.09 -31.05 -17.87
C SER A 25 -5.98 -30.07 -18.22
N ALA A 26 -5.12 -29.76 -17.25
CA ALA A 26 -4.00 -28.86 -17.48
C ALA A 26 -2.93 -29.47 -18.42
N ILE A 27 -2.70 -30.79 -18.35
CA ILE A 27 -1.82 -31.51 -19.28
C ILE A 27 -2.42 -31.47 -20.68
N GLU A 28 -3.72 -31.75 -20.81
CA GLU A 28 -4.45 -31.68 -22.07
C GLU A 28 -4.29 -30.32 -22.74
N GLU A 29 -4.62 -29.25 -22.01
CA GLU A 29 -4.53 -27.87 -22.52
C GLU A 29 -3.12 -27.48 -22.95
N ALA A 30 -2.12 -27.87 -22.16
CA ALA A 30 -0.73 -27.56 -22.48
C ALA A 30 -0.22 -28.33 -23.71
N VAL A 31 -0.60 -29.59 -23.85
CA VAL A 31 -0.27 -30.37 -25.05
C VAL A 31 -0.99 -29.85 -26.28
N ALA A 32 -2.27 -29.42 -26.16
CA ALA A 32 -3.00 -28.74 -27.22
C ALA A 32 -2.28 -27.45 -27.66
N THR A 33 -1.85 -26.62 -26.70
CA THR A 33 -1.11 -25.39 -26.99
C THR A 33 0.24 -25.66 -27.66
N ALA A 34 1.00 -26.65 -27.18
CA ALA A 34 2.26 -27.07 -27.80
C ALA A 34 2.07 -27.60 -29.21
N SER A 35 0.98 -28.34 -29.43
CA SER A 35 0.62 -28.90 -30.73
C SER A 35 0.26 -27.81 -31.75
N ARG A 36 -0.53 -26.79 -31.33
CA ARG A 36 -0.85 -25.61 -32.17
C ARG A 36 0.43 -24.89 -32.61
N LYS A 37 1.37 -24.72 -31.70
CA LYS A 37 2.66 -24.06 -32.01
C LYS A 37 3.53 -24.89 -32.95
N TYR A 38 3.48 -26.20 -32.83
CA TYR A 38 4.26 -27.12 -33.67
C TYR A 38 3.69 -27.22 -35.08
N TYR A 39 2.38 -27.47 -35.21
CA TYR A 39 1.75 -27.66 -36.51
C TYR A 39 1.56 -26.37 -37.31
N LYS A 40 1.57 -25.21 -36.61
CA LYS A 40 1.33 -23.88 -37.21
C LYS A 40 0.11 -23.84 -38.13
N THR A 41 -0.89 -24.69 -37.86
CA THR A 41 -2.13 -24.79 -38.61
C THR A 41 -3.21 -23.96 -37.90
N GLY A 42 -4.13 -23.35 -38.66
CA GLY A 42 -5.31 -22.69 -38.13
C GLY A 42 -6.37 -23.66 -37.60
N GLU A 43 -6.04 -24.94 -37.44
CA GLU A 43 -6.95 -25.98 -36.96
C GLU A 43 -7.25 -25.82 -35.48
N ASN A 44 -8.49 -26.07 -35.08
CA ASN A 44 -8.87 -26.16 -33.68
C ASN A 44 -8.45 -27.55 -33.15
N LEU A 45 -7.41 -27.57 -32.31
CA LEU A 45 -6.84 -28.78 -31.76
C LEU A 45 -7.33 -29.03 -30.34
N LYS A 46 -7.86 -30.24 -30.10
CA LYS A 46 -8.27 -30.74 -28.79
C LYS A 46 -7.44 -31.94 -28.42
N THR A 47 -7.11 -32.08 -27.16
CA THR A 47 -6.35 -33.22 -26.63
C THR A 47 -7.19 -33.94 -25.59
N ARG A 48 -7.01 -35.25 -25.49
CA ARG A 48 -7.66 -36.09 -24.49
C ARG A 48 -6.63 -37.03 -23.89
N PHE A 49 -6.56 -37.05 -22.56
CA PHE A 49 -5.68 -38.00 -21.87
C PHE A 49 -6.33 -39.40 -21.85
N ASN A 50 -5.65 -40.34 -22.39
CA ASN A 50 -6.09 -41.75 -22.41
C ASN A 50 -5.62 -42.44 -21.12
N MET A 51 -6.54 -42.75 -20.25
CA MET A 51 -6.28 -43.40 -18.94
C MET A 51 -5.67 -44.80 -19.10
N GLU A 52 -5.98 -45.52 -20.17
CA GLU A 52 -5.49 -46.90 -20.38
C GLU A 52 -4.06 -46.90 -20.89
N THR A 53 -3.77 -46.07 -21.88
CA THR A 53 -2.43 -46.01 -22.53
C THR A 53 -1.49 -45.04 -21.83
N GLY A 54 -2.03 -44.04 -21.09
CA GLY A 54 -1.26 -42.93 -20.52
C GLY A 54 -0.68 -41.98 -21.52
N GLN A 55 -1.21 -42.00 -22.71
CA GLN A 55 -0.83 -41.08 -23.77
C GLN A 55 -1.89 -39.99 -23.92
N VAL A 56 -1.48 -38.88 -24.48
CA VAL A 56 -2.41 -37.79 -24.83
C VAL A 56 -2.72 -37.95 -26.31
N ASP A 57 -3.99 -38.24 -26.61
CA ASP A 57 -4.49 -38.30 -27.95
C ASP A 57 -4.82 -36.90 -28.46
N LEU A 58 -4.49 -36.62 -29.72
CA LEU A 58 -4.70 -35.33 -30.36
C LEU A 58 -5.78 -35.42 -31.41
N PHE A 59 -6.75 -34.53 -31.36
CA PHE A 59 -7.85 -34.45 -32.33
C PHE A 59 -7.89 -33.05 -32.95
N ALA A 60 -8.18 -32.98 -34.25
CA ALA A 60 -8.61 -31.76 -34.89
C ALA A 60 -10.15 -31.69 -34.81
N LEU A 61 -10.65 -30.63 -34.24
CA LEU A 61 -12.09 -30.35 -34.21
C LEU A 61 -12.49 -29.60 -35.48
N LYS A 62 -13.50 -30.11 -36.17
CA LYS A 62 -14.14 -29.41 -37.29
C LYS A 62 -15.65 -29.31 -37.06
N THR A 63 -16.18 -28.15 -37.31
CA THR A 63 -17.63 -27.88 -37.20
C THR A 63 -18.28 -28.27 -38.53
N VAL A 64 -19.40 -28.99 -38.47
CA VAL A 64 -20.18 -29.37 -39.63
C VAL A 64 -20.97 -28.19 -40.16
N VAL A 65 -20.69 -27.81 -41.39
CA VAL A 65 -21.35 -26.66 -42.05
C VAL A 65 -21.95 -27.04 -43.39
N GLN A 66 -22.85 -26.23 -43.91
CA GLN A 66 -23.44 -26.46 -45.25
C GLN A 66 -22.48 -26.02 -46.34
N GLN A 67 -21.75 -24.92 -46.14
CA GLN A 67 -20.68 -24.46 -47.06
C GLN A 67 -19.46 -24.15 -46.24
N VAL A 68 -18.31 -24.75 -46.67
CA VAL A 68 -17.04 -24.60 -46.00
C VAL A 68 -16.40 -23.27 -46.38
N GLU A 69 -16.27 -22.35 -45.41
CA GLU A 69 -15.51 -21.10 -45.55
C GLU A 69 -14.06 -21.29 -45.15
N THR A 70 -13.84 -21.99 -44.06
CA THR A 70 -12.50 -22.26 -43.53
C THR A 70 -12.20 -23.76 -43.42
N PRO A 71 -11.51 -24.34 -44.42
CA PRO A 71 -11.23 -25.80 -44.45
C PRO A 71 -10.47 -26.36 -43.25
N ALA A 72 -9.80 -25.49 -42.49
CA ALA A 72 -9.05 -25.87 -41.30
C ALA A 72 -9.96 -26.19 -40.10
N THR A 73 -11.10 -25.51 -39.95
CA THR A 73 -12.03 -25.58 -38.80
C THR A 73 -13.41 -26.10 -39.17
N GLU A 74 -13.72 -26.23 -40.46
CA GLU A 74 -15.05 -26.58 -40.96
C GLU A 74 -14.98 -27.82 -41.89
N ILE A 75 -16.07 -28.54 -41.97
CA ILE A 75 -16.28 -29.68 -42.88
C ILE A 75 -17.69 -29.65 -43.43
N ALA A 76 -17.86 -29.98 -44.72
CA ALA A 76 -19.19 -30.05 -45.31
C ALA A 76 -19.96 -31.28 -44.77
N ILE A 77 -21.26 -31.14 -44.58
CA ILE A 77 -22.11 -32.19 -43.98
C ILE A 77 -22.06 -33.49 -44.79
N ASP A 78 -21.97 -33.43 -46.11
CA ASP A 78 -21.90 -34.60 -46.97
C ASP A 78 -20.57 -35.35 -46.80
N GLU A 79 -19.49 -34.60 -46.70
CA GLU A 79 -18.15 -35.18 -46.47
C GLU A 79 -18.05 -35.78 -45.05
N ALA A 80 -18.60 -35.08 -44.06
CA ALA A 80 -18.65 -35.55 -42.67
C ALA A 80 -19.43 -36.87 -42.57
N ARG A 81 -20.59 -36.97 -43.22
CA ARG A 81 -21.40 -38.19 -43.24
C ARG A 81 -20.70 -39.35 -43.94
N GLN A 82 -20.04 -39.12 -45.06
CA GLN A 82 -19.29 -40.16 -45.77
C GLN A 82 -18.13 -40.71 -44.93
N MET A 83 -17.40 -39.82 -44.25
CA MET A 83 -16.28 -40.25 -43.38
C MET A 83 -16.77 -41.06 -42.17
N TYR A 84 -17.85 -40.60 -41.51
CA TYR A 84 -18.38 -41.31 -40.35
C TYR A 84 -19.09 -42.61 -40.70
N GLN A 85 -19.70 -42.70 -41.90
CA GLN A 85 -20.24 -43.93 -42.41
C GLN A 85 -19.17 -45.02 -42.56
N GLN A 86 -17.97 -44.63 -43.03
CA GLN A 86 -16.83 -45.54 -43.15
C GLN A 86 -16.22 -45.99 -41.81
N LEU A 87 -16.25 -45.10 -40.78
CA LEU A 87 -15.62 -45.34 -39.49
C LEU A 87 -16.56 -45.97 -38.46
N TYR A 88 -17.82 -45.57 -38.45
CA TYR A 88 -18.74 -45.90 -37.35
C TYR A 88 -20.09 -46.47 -37.80
N GLY A 89 -20.33 -46.57 -39.13
CA GLY A 89 -21.57 -47.14 -39.72
C GLY A 89 -22.66 -46.11 -39.99
N ASP A 90 -23.72 -46.60 -40.64
CA ASP A 90 -24.82 -45.74 -41.18
C ASP A 90 -25.64 -45.03 -40.09
N ASP A 91 -25.85 -45.65 -38.93
CA ASP A 91 -26.68 -45.10 -37.86
C ASP A 91 -26.05 -43.80 -37.28
N VAL A 92 -24.73 -43.81 -37.11
CA VAL A 92 -24.02 -42.63 -36.58
C VAL A 92 -23.88 -41.54 -37.63
N ALA A 93 -23.63 -41.91 -38.90
CA ALA A 93 -23.54 -40.94 -39.98
C ALA A 93 -24.82 -40.15 -40.21
N ASN A 94 -25.97 -40.81 -40.04
CA ASN A 94 -27.31 -40.18 -40.22
C ASN A 94 -27.72 -39.26 -39.04
N SER A 95 -27.09 -39.38 -37.89
CA SER A 95 -27.37 -38.53 -36.72
C SER A 95 -26.62 -37.20 -36.74
N ILE A 96 -25.75 -36.97 -37.74
CA ILE A 96 -24.92 -35.73 -37.82
C ILE A 96 -25.82 -34.57 -38.30
N GLU A 97 -25.85 -33.50 -37.52
CA GLU A 97 -26.55 -32.27 -37.79
C GLU A 97 -25.57 -31.08 -38.09
N LEU A 98 -26.13 -30.02 -38.67
CA LEU A 98 -25.34 -28.81 -38.90
C LEU A 98 -25.00 -28.12 -37.55
N GLY A 99 -23.73 -27.81 -37.38
CA GLY A 99 -23.21 -27.22 -36.13
C GLY A 99 -22.54 -28.25 -35.21
N ASP A 100 -22.61 -29.54 -35.53
CA ASP A 100 -21.93 -30.56 -34.72
C ASP A 100 -20.40 -30.42 -34.81
N GLU A 101 -19.73 -30.65 -33.71
CA GLU A 101 -18.24 -30.72 -33.67
C GLU A 101 -17.78 -32.17 -33.87
N MET A 102 -16.94 -32.37 -34.88
CA MET A 102 -16.37 -33.68 -35.19
C MET A 102 -14.89 -33.74 -34.82
N GLU A 103 -14.50 -34.84 -34.15
CA GLU A 103 -13.12 -35.12 -33.75
C GLU A 103 -12.39 -35.98 -34.79
N PHE A 104 -11.30 -35.46 -35.38
CA PHE A 104 -10.46 -36.17 -36.34
C PHE A 104 -9.12 -36.50 -35.68
N PRO A 105 -8.75 -37.81 -35.52
CA PRO A 105 -7.52 -38.19 -34.85
C PRO A 105 -6.29 -37.74 -35.67
N LYS A 106 -5.34 -37.11 -35.01
CA LYS A 106 -4.05 -36.69 -35.55
C LYS A 106 -2.93 -37.59 -35.00
N ARG A 107 -1.93 -37.87 -35.82
CA ARG A 107 -0.78 -38.70 -35.39
C ARG A 107 0.05 -37.97 -34.34
N THR A 108 0.24 -38.60 -33.20
CA THR A 108 0.94 -38.02 -32.02
C THR A 108 2.40 -38.50 -31.90
N GLU A 109 2.88 -39.39 -32.76
CA GLU A 109 4.20 -40.01 -32.65
C GLU A 109 5.37 -39.00 -32.56
N VAL A 110 5.28 -37.91 -33.31
CA VAL A 110 6.28 -36.83 -33.29
C VAL A 110 6.19 -35.96 -32.02
N LEU A 111 5.03 -35.88 -31.42
CA LEU A 111 4.77 -35.06 -30.25
C LEU A 111 5.06 -35.74 -28.92
N GLY A 112 5.32 -37.07 -28.90
CA GLY A 112 5.49 -37.83 -27.67
C GLY A 112 6.53 -37.26 -26.71
N ARG A 113 7.69 -36.81 -27.20
CA ARG A 113 8.73 -36.18 -26.37
C ARG A 113 8.33 -34.77 -25.92
N ILE A 114 7.72 -33.99 -26.82
CA ILE A 114 7.26 -32.62 -26.52
C ILE A 114 6.12 -32.70 -25.51
N ALA A 115 5.16 -33.61 -25.71
CA ALA A 115 4.06 -33.85 -24.78
C ALA A 115 4.55 -34.26 -23.39
N ALA A 116 5.50 -35.17 -23.28
CA ALA A 116 6.07 -35.62 -22.02
C ALA A 116 6.80 -34.48 -21.27
N GLN A 117 7.59 -33.67 -21.97
CA GLN A 117 8.26 -32.50 -21.36
C GLN A 117 7.25 -31.42 -20.92
N THR A 118 6.27 -31.16 -21.77
CA THR A 118 5.21 -30.20 -21.49
C THR A 118 4.36 -30.68 -20.32
N ALA A 119 3.95 -31.96 -20.31
CA ALA A 119 3.21 -32.52 -19.18
C ALA A 119 4.00 -32.40 -17.86
N LYS A 120 5.28 -32.71 -17.85
CA LYS A 120 6.13 -32.53 -16.67
C LYS A 120 6.15 -31.07 -16.19
N GLN A 121 6.31 -30.13 -17.11
CA GLN A 121 6.34 -28.71 -16.78
C GLN A 121 5.00 -28.22 -16.22
N VAL A 122 3.89 -28.65 -16.80
CA VAL A 122 2.53 -28.31 -16.36
C VAL A 122 2.23 -28.91 -14.99
N ILE A 123 2.58 -30.16 -14.77
CA ILE A 123 2.44 -30.81 -13.45
C ILE A 123 3.17 -29.98 -12.40
N PHE A 124 4.43 -29.60 -12.63
CA PHE A 124 5.17 -28.76 -11.68
C PHE A 124 4.53 -27.39 -11.49
N GLN A 125 3.96 -26.81 -12.54
CA GLN A 125 3.25 -25.53 -12.44
C GLN A 125 1.97 -25.66 -11.61
N LYS A 126 1.15 -26.68 -11.85
CA LYS A 126 -0.09 -26.94 -11.12
C LYS A 126 0.17 -27.28 -9.64
N VAL A 127 1.20 -28.05 -9.37
CA VAL A 127 1.63 -28.30 -7.97
C VAL A 127 2.02 -27.03 -7.27
N ARG A 128 2.82 -26.17 -7.90
CA ARG A 128 3.17 -24.85 -7.31
C ARG A 128 1.97 -23.94 -7.13
N GLU A 129 1.02 -23.99 -8.06
CA GLU A 129 -0.22 -23.19 -7.98
C GLU A 129 -1.08 -23.66 -6.79
N ALA A 130 -1.25 -24.95 -6.62
CA ALA A 130 -1.97 -25.53 -5.49
C ALA A 130 -1.27 -25.30 -4.14
N GLU A 131 0.06 -25.44 -4.08
CA GLU A 131 0.84 -25.09 -2.89
C GLU A 131 0.64 -23.62 -2.51
N ARG A 132 0.62 -22.72 -3.50
CA ARG A 132 0.35 -21.30 -3.30
C ARG A 132 -1.05 -21.03 -2.79
N GLU A 133 -2.05 -21.71 -3.36
CA GLU A 133 -3.45 -21.57 -2.92
C GLU A 133 -3.62 -22.06 -1.48
N HIS A 134 -3.01 -23.18 -1.14
CA HIS A 134 -3.01 -23.70 0.22
C HIS A 134 -2.34 -22.73 1.20
N VAL A 135 -1.17 -22.21 0.85
CA VAL A 135 -0.48 -21.19 1.67
C VAL A 135 -1.34 -19.94 1.82
N PHE A 136 -1.98 -19.49 0.73
CA PHE A 136 -2.86 -18.34 0.76
C PHE A 136 -4.04 -18.58 1.71
N ALA A 137 -4.73 -19.70 1.58
CA ALA A 137 -5.88 -20.04 2.42
C ALA A 137 -5.50 -20.11 3.91
N GLU A 138 -4.40 -20.84 4.24
CA GLU A 138 -3.94 -21.02 5.62
C GLU A 138 -3.51 -19.68 6.27
N TYR A 139 -2.72 -18.88 5.56
CA TYR A 139 -2.12 -17.68 6.18
C TYR A 139 -2.98 -16.42 6.03
N ASN A 140 -3.97 -16.41 5.14
CA ASN A 140 -4.89 -15.29 5.03
C ASN A 140 -5.79 -15.14 6.27
N GLU A 141 -6.17 -16.25 6.89
CA GLU A 141 -6.91 -16.26 8.16
C GLU A 141 -6.05 -15.79 9.34
N ARG A 142 -4.73 -15.94 9.23
CA ARG A 142 -3.76 -15.61 10.26
C ARG A 142 -3.15 -14.20 10.12
N VAL A 143 -3.72 -13.37 9.25
CA VAL A 143 -3.31 -11.97 9.12
C VAL A 143 -3.52 -11.24 10.47
N GLY A 144 -2.50 -10.53 10.93
CA GLY A 144 -2.46 -9.89 12.24
C GLY A 144 -1.88 -10.76 13.36
N GLU A 145 -1.58 -12.04 13.11
CA GLU A 145 -0.89 -12.89 14.10
C GLU A 145 0.63 -12.63 14.10
N VAL A 146 1.21 -12.85 15.29
CA VAL A 146 2.67 -12.82 15.45
C VAL A 146 3.26 -14.18 15.15
N VAL A 147 4.25 -14.18 14.26
CA VAL A 147 5.00 -15.38 13.88
C VAL A 147 6.49 -15.19 14.15
N ASN A 148 7.15 -16.30 14.48
CA ASN A 148 8.59 -16.36 14.63
C ASN A 148 9.21 -16.86 13.32
N GLY A 149 10.02 -16.04 12.69
CA GLY A 149 10.77 -16.42 11.50
C GLY A 149 12.28 -16.43 11.76
N THR A 150 12.99 -17.22 10.97
CA THR A 150 14.47 -17.23 10.94
C THR A 150 14.95 -16.56 9.66
N VAL A 151 15.89 -15.62 9.77
CA VAL A 151 16.45 -14.93 8.60
C VAL A 151 17.22 -15.94 7.74
N LYS A 152 16.79 -16.10 6.49
CA LYS A 152 17.42 -17.02 5.54
C LYS A 152 18.41 -16.30 4.62
N ARG A 153 17.99 -15.21 4.00
CA ARG A 153 18.79 -14.42 3.06
C ARG A 153 18.26 -13.00 2.91
N PHE A 154 19.03 -12.17 2.26
CA PHE A 154 18.67 -10.80 1.88
C PHE A 154 18.54 -10.71 0.36
N GLU A 155 17.47 -10.09 -0.15
CA GLU A 155 17.21 -9.89 -1.56
C GLU A 155 16.81 -8.44 -1.81
N ASN A 156 17.58 -7.68 -2.56
CA ASN A 156 17.28 -6.29 -2.94
C ASN A 156 16.92 -5.34 -1.76
N GLY A 157 17.43 -5.66 -0.56
CA GLY A 157 17.13 -4.91 0.68
C GLY A 157 15.93 -5.46 1.46
N ASP A 158 15.18 -6.41 0.92
CA ASP A 158 14.18 -7.17 1.63
C ASP A 158 14.82 -8.35 2.38
N ILE A 159 14.21 -8.76 3.47
CA ILE A 159 14.68 -9.91 4.27
C ILE A 159 13.73 -11.08 4.02
N ILE A 160 14.28 -12.20 3.60
CA ILE A 160 13.53 -13.44 3.46
C ILE A 160 13.67 -14.24 4.75
N LEU A 161 12.52 -14.47 5.38
CA LEU A 161 12.38 -15.23 6.63
C LEU A 161 11.77 -16.59 6.32
N GLU A 162 12.22 -17.59 7.05
CA GLU A 162 11.62 -18.93 7.04
C GLU A 162 10.68 -19.07 8.24
N ILE A 163 9.41 -19.32 7.97
CA ILE A 163 8.35 -19.58 8.96
C ILE A 163 7.92 -21.03 8.83
N GLY A 164 8.43 -21.88 9.71
CA GLY A 164 8.23 -23.33 9.59
C GLY A 164 8.89 -23.88 8.33
N ARG A 165 8.12 -24.15 7.29
CA ARG A 165 8.60 -24.65 5.98
C ARG A 165 8.40 -23.66 4.84
N ILE A 166 7.88 -22.49 5.11
CA ILE A 166 7.45 -21.52 4.10
C ILE A 166 8.33 -20.29 4.17
N GLU A 167 8.67 -19.73 3.03
CA GLU A 167 9.38 -18.46 2.95
C GLU A 167 8.38 -17.30 2.99
N ALA A 168 8.71 -16.29 3.78
CA ALA A 168 7.99 -15.05 3.90
C ALA A 168 8.93 -13.87 3.67
N VAL A 169 8.41 -12.76 3.17
CA VAL A 169 9.19 -11.55 2.89
C VAL A 169 8.90 -10.48 3.95
N LEU A 170 9.96 -9.89 4.49
CA LEU A 170 9.92 -8.67 5.28
C LEU A 170 10.48 -7.52 4.43
N PRO A 171 9.61 -6.76 3.73
CA PRO A 171 10.04 -5.71 2.82
C PRO A 171 10.79 -4.60 3.56
N ARG A 172 11.71 -3.92 2.89
CA ARG A 172 12.51 -2.83 3.47
C ARG A 172 11.66 -1.75 4.17
N LYS A 173 10.49 -1.42 3.63
CA LYS A 173 9.55 -0.45 4.22
C LYS A 173 8.90 -0.93 5.53
N GLU A 174 8.88 -2.24 5.75
CA GLU A 174 8.31 -2.87 6.94
C GLU A 174 9.39 -3.28 7.98
N GLN A 175 10.66 -2.93 7.72
CA GLN A 175 11.77 -3.13 8.64
C GLN A 175 11.94 -1.90 9.54
N SER A 176 12.23 -2.12 10.81
CA SER A 176 12.59 -1.04 11.74
C SER A 176 14.01 -0.55 11.46
N ARG A 177 14.18 0.77 11.39
CA ARG A 177 15.49 1.39 11.15
C ARG A 177 16.50 1.20 12.30
N ALA A 178 15.99 0.93 13.50
CA ALA A 178 16.79 0.69 14.69
C ALA A 178 17.33 -0.74 14.78
N GLU A 179 16.86 -1.63 13.89
CA GLU A 179 17.15 -3.05 13.93
C GLU A 179 18.07 -3.45 12.77
N SER A 180 19.06 -4.25 13.06
CA SER A 180 19.91 -4.92 12.07
C SER A 180 19.85 -6.43 12.31
N TYR A 181 19.79 -7.19 11.22
CA TYR A 181 19.68 -8.64 11.28
C TYR A 181 20.79 -9.31 10.51
N THR A 182 21.15 -10.50 10.96
CA THR A 182 22.11 -11.39 10.29
C THR A 182 21.43 -12.70 9.89
N PRO A 183 21.95 -13.44 8.91
CA PRO A 183 21.45 -14.77 8.59
C PRO A 183 21.41 -15.66 9.84
N ALA A 184 20.36 -16.48 9.96
CA ALA A 184 20.03 -17.34 11.10
C ALA A 184 19.48 -16.60 12.36
N ASP A 185 19.34 -15.27 12.36
CA ASP A 185 18.67 -14.57 13.45
C ASP A 185 17.18 -14.94 13.50
N ARG A 186 16.67 -15.07 14.73
CA ARG A 186 15.23 -15.25 14.96
C ARG A 186 14.57 -13.89 15.14
N VAL A 187 13.50 -13.69 14.41
CA VAL A 187 12.76 -12.41 14.39
C VAL A 187 11.28 -12.69 14.60
N ARG A 188 10.67 -11.99 15.55
CA ARG A 188 9.21 -11.95 15.71
C ARG A 188 8.65 -10.91 14.77
N THR A 189 7.66 -11.27 14.00
CA THR A 189 7.00 -10.38 13.02
C THR A 189 5.51 -10.61 13.04
N VAL A 190 4.75 -9.63 12.58
CA VAL A 190 3.32 -9.81 12.34
C VAL A 190 3.09 -10.09 10.85
N ILE A 191 2.12 -10.97 10.56
CA ILE A 191 1.66 -11.19 9.20
C ILE A 191 0.82 -9.98 8.80
N LYS A 192 1.34 -9.18 7.87
CA LYS A 192 0.64 -8.00 7.35
C LYS A 192 -0.38 -8.35 6.28
N GLY A 193 -0.11 -9.38 5.52
CA GLY A 193 -0.98 -9.86 4.48
C GLY A 193 -0.35 -10.97 3.64
N VAL A 194 -1.16 -11.56 2.77
CA VAL A 194 -0.74 -12.62 1.85
C VAL A 194 -1.03 -12.21 0.42
N ASN A 195 -0.03 -12.28 -0.46
CA ASN A 195 -0.15 -11.89 -1.85
C ASN A 195 -0.33 -13.12 -2.76
N ARG A 196 -1.52 -13.32 -3.31
CA ARG A 196 -1.87 -14.45 -4.17
C ARG A 196 -1.04 -14.49 -5.47
N SER A 197 -0.72 -13.33 -6.03
CA SER A 197 -0.06 -13.21 -7.35
C SER A 197 1.45 -13.03 -7.29
N ALA A 198 2.08 -13.14 -6.11
CA ALA A 198 3.52 -12.92 -5.97
C ALA A 198 4.33 -13.96 -6.77
N LYS A 199 5.36 -13.50 -7.49
CA LYS A 199 6.35 -14.38 -8.15
C LYS A 199 7.35 -15.00 -7.16
N GLY A 200 7.43 -14.48 -5.92
CA GLY A 200 8.28 -14.90 -4.82
C GLY A 200 7.47 -15.36 -3.61
N PRO A 201 7.98 -15.13 -2.38
CA PRO A 201 7.25 -15.41 -1.16
C PRO A 201 5.91 -14.65 -1.10
N GLN A 202 4.84 -15.37 -0.74
CA GLN A 202 3.48 -14.80 -0.72
C GLN A 202 3.17 -14.05 0.56
N ILE A 203 3.75 -14.49 1.68
CA ILE A 203 3.48 -13.93 3.01
C ILE A 203 4.31 -12.68 3.20
N VAL A 204 3.64 -11.56 3.44
CA VAL A 204 4.27 -10.27 3.73
C VAL A 204 4.25 -10.04 5.24
N LEU A 205 5.41 -9.82 5.78
CA LEU A 205 5.62 -9.59 7.21
C LEU A 205 5.89 -8.13 7.50
N SER A 206 5.64 -7.73 8.75
CA SER A 206 5.95 -6.39 9.23
C SER A 206 6.56 -6.41 10.63
N ARG A 207 7.55 -5.52 10.85
CA ARG A 207 8.10 -5.15 12.15
C ARG A 207 7.68 -3.75 12.56
N THR A 208 7.10 -2.98 11.63
CA THR A 208 6.68 -1.59 11.85
C THR A 208 5.20 -1.45 12.18
N ASP A 209 4.40 -2.46 11.90
CA ASP A 209 2.97 -2.45 12.10
C ASP A 209 2.59 -2.33 13.60
N PRO A 210 1.62 -1.46 13.98
CA PRO A 210 1.10 -1.38 15.34
C PRO A 210 0.53 -2.70 15.86
N ALA A 211 0.01 -3.56 14.99
CA ALA A 211 -0.52 -4.88 15.38
C ALA A 211 0.53 -5.74 16.09
N LEU A 212 1.82 -5.63 15.69
CA LEU A 212 2.90 -6.32 16.40
C LEU A 212 2.96 -5.90 17.87
N LEU A 213 2.89 -4.59 18.14
CA LEU A 213 2.92 -4.06 19.51
C LEU A 213 1.73 -4.52 20.32
N ILE A 214 0.51 -4.47 19.74
CA ILE A 214 -0.71 -4.94 20.38
C ILE A 214 -0.59 -6.42 20.77
N LYS A 215 -0.13 -7.26 19.86
CA LYS A 215 0.05 -8.69 20.12
C LYS A 215 1.15 -8.99 21.14
N LEU A 216 2.20 -8.18 21.21
CA LEU A 216 3.21 -8.31 22.27
C LEU A 216 2.61 -7.96 23.65
N PHE A 217 1.76 -6.94 23.75
CA PHE A 217 1.04 -6.64 24.98
C PHE A 217 0.06 -7.77 25.36
N GLU A 218 -0.68 -8.35 24.40
CA GLU A 218 -1.56 -9.49 24.67
C GLU A 218 -0.81 -10.71 25.24
N GLN A 219 0.45 -10.91 24.82
CA GLN A 219 1.29 -12.01 25.32
C GLN A 219 1.89 -11.75 26.70
N GLU A 220 2.26 -10.49 27.01
CA GLU A 220 2.95 -10.14 28.23
C GLU A 220 2.01 -9.72 29.38
N VAL A 221 0.76 -9.34 29.06
CA VAL A 221 -0.20 -8.78 30.01
C VAL A 221 -1.43 -9.70 30.11
N PRO A 222 -1.53 -10.52 31.18
CA PRO A 222 -2.66 -11.44 31.35
C PRO A 222 -4.02 -10.75 31.35
N GLU A 223 -4.11 -9.54 31.93
CA GLU A 223 -5.34 -8.76 32.02
C GLU A 223 -5.85 -8.30 30.63
N ILE A 224 -4.97 -8.22 29.64
CA ILE A 224 -5.36 -7.98 28.22
C ILE A 224 -5.84 -9.30 27.60
N TYR A 225 -5.17 -10.39 27.87
CA TYR A 225 -5.56 -11.71 27.38
C TYR A 225 -6.96 -12.11 27.89
N ASP A 226 -7.26 -11.83 29.16
CA ASP A 226 -8.56 -12.13 29.78
C ASP A 226 -9.64 -11.13 29.37
N GLY A 227 -9.26 -10.02 28.72
CA GLY A 227 -10.18 -8.98 28.26
C GLY A 227 -10.64 -8.01 29.34
N THR A 228 -10.09 -8.04 30.55
CA THR A 228 -10.32 -7.06 31.62
C THR A 228 -9.76 -5.70 31.21
N VAL A 229 -8.55 -5.69 30.66
CA VAL A 229 -7.92 -4.50 30.05
C VAL A 229 -7.99 -4.62 28.53
N MET A 230 -8.34 -3.51 27.85
CA MET A 230 -8.42 -3.46 26.41
C MET A 230 -7.51 -2.38 25.84
N ILE A 231 -6.83 -2.73 24.73
CA ILE A 231 -6.12 -1.76 23.92
C ILE A 231 -7.11 -1.12 22.93
N ARG A 232 -7.32 0.20 23.05
CA ARG A 232 -8.20 0.98 22.16
C ARG A 232 -7.49 1.47 20.91
N GLY A 233 -6.19 1.65 20.98
CA GLY A 233 -5.39 2.08 19.85
C GLY A 233 -3.91 2.00 20.14
N ALA A 234 -3.13 1.86 19.11
CA ALA A 234 -1.67 1.92 19.18
C ALA A 234 -1.13 2.65 17.96
N VAL A 235 -0.15 3.51 18.15
CA VAL A 235 0.56 4.23 17.10
C VAL A 235 2.06 4.11 17.35
N ARG A 236 2.83 3.94 16.25
CA ARG A 236 4.26 3.70 16.33
C ARG A 236 5.03 4.53 15.31
N GLU A 237 6.18 4.99 15.72
CA GLU A 237 7.32 5.29 14.88
C GLU A 237 8.36 4.21 15.17
N ALA A 238 8.31 3.13 14.39
CA ALA A 238 9.04 1.89 14.68
C ALA A 238 10.54 2.12 14.91
N GLY A 239 11.04 1.57 16.00
CA GLY A 239 12.42 1.70 16.45
C GLY A 239 12.74 2.99 17.23
N ASP A 240 11.75 3.89 17.41
CA ASP A 240 11.94 5.16 18.11
C ASP A 240 10.97 5.29 19.29
N ARG A 241 9.67 5.44 19.01
CA ARG A 241 8.65 5.61 20.04
C ARG A 241 7.28 5.12 19.62
N ALA A 242 6.53 4.61 20.57
CA ALA A 242 5.12 4.21 20.38
C ALA A 242 4.24 4.77 21.51
N LYS A 243 2.96 4.93 21.22
CA LYS A 243 1.91 5.22 22.21
C LYS A 243 0.81 4.18 22.10
N VAL A 244 0.35 3.71 23.27
CA VAL A 244 -0.71 2.70 23.38
C VAL A 244 -1.79 3.24 24.29
N ALA A 245 -3.02 3.31 23.81
CA ALA A 245 -4.18 3.71 24.59
C ALA A 245 -4.87 2.46 25.14
N VAL A 246 -5.01 2.41 26.47
CA VAL A 246 -5.57 1.29 27.21
C VAL A 246 -6.76 1.75 28.06
N MET A 247 -7.73 0.85 28.25
CA MET A 247 -8.83 1.07 29.17
C MET A 247 -9.16 -0.20 29.92
N SER A 248 -9.71 -0.09 31.12
CA SER A 248 -10.26 -1.23 31.88
C SER A 248 -11.78 -1.30 31.76
N ARG A 249 -12.32 -2.49 31.72
CA ARG A 249 -13.76 -2.76 31.89
C ARG A 249 -14.17 -2.72 33.36
N GLU A 250 -13.23 -3.03 34.24
CA GLU A 250 -13.44 -3.07 35.68
C GLU A 250 -12.88 -1.81 36.32
N ARG A 251 -13.68 -1.18 37.19
CA ARG A 251 -13.32 0.07 37.85
C ARG A 251 -12.15 -0.07 38.82
N ASP A 252 -11.96 -1.27 39.36
CA ASP A 252 -10.94 -1.56 40.37
C ASP A 252 -9.58 -1.91 39.79
N VAL A 253 -9.48 -2.03 38.44
CA VAL A 253 -8.24 -2.38 37.74
C VAL A 253 -7.68 -1.17 37.03
N ASP A 254 -6.47 -0.75 37.44
CA ASP A 254 -5.69 0.28 36.76
C ASP A 254 -5.13 -0.29 35.43
N PRO A 255 -5.62 0.18 34.26
CA PRO A 255 -5.19 -0.36 32.98
C PRO A 255 -3.72 -0.02 32.66
N VAL A 256 -3.22 1.13 33.09
CA VAL A 256 -1.86 1.56 32.86
C VAL A 256 -0.90 0.76 33.72
N GLY A 257 -1.23 0.62 35.03
CA GLY A 257 -0.45 -0.16 35.98
C GLY A 257 -0.33 -1.63 35.60
N ALA A 258 -1.43 -2.23 35.11
CA ALA A 258 -1.45 -3.62 34.60
C ALA A 258 -0.47 -3.82 33.42
N CYS A 259 -0.48 -2.89 32.47
CA CYS A 259 0.40 -2.94 31.29
C CYS A 259 1.87 -2.66 31.63
N VAL A 260 2.14 -1.77 32.56
CA VAL A 260 3.52 -1.46 33.02
C VAL A 260 4.08 -2.64 33.81
N GLY A 261 3.27 -3.23 34.68
CA GLY A 261 3.68 -4.30 35.58
C GLY A 261 4.56 -3.86 36.74
N MET A 262 4.86 -4.77 37.63
CA MET A 262 5.68 -4.47 38.81
C MET A 262 7.06 -3.92 38.40
N LYS A 263 7.39 -2.72 38.86
CA LYS A 263 8.67 -2.02 38.48
C LYS A 263 8.92 -1.93 36.98
N GLY A 264 7.86 -1.97 36.17
CA GLY A 264 7.97 -1.86 34.72
C GLY A 264 8.45 -3.14 34.01
N THR A 265 8.42 -4.30 34.65
CA THR A 265 8.97 -5.54 34.07
C THR A 265 8.28 -5.95 32.78
N ARG A 266 6.96 -5.80 32.67
CA ARG A 266 6.17 -6.19 31.49
C ARG A 266 6.51 -5.29 30.30
N VAL A 267 6.41 -3.98 30.48
CA VAL A 267 6.73 -3.03 29.39
C VAL A 267 8.20 -3.12 28.98
N GLN A 268 9.13 -3.37 29.93
CA GLN A 268 10.55 -3.54 29.63
C GLN A 268 10.84 -4.81 28.80
N SER A 269 10.03 -5.87 28.95
CA SER A 269 10.12 -7.07 28.12
C SER A 269 9.80 -6.73 26.66
N ILE A 270 8.71 -5.96 26.44
CA ILE A 270 8.29 -5.52 25.11
C ILE A 270 9.31 -4.54 24.50
N ILE A 271 9.82 -3.58 25.28
CA ILE A 271 10.87 -2.65 24.86
C ILE A 271 12.12 -3.39 24.39
N ARG A 272 12.53 -4.46 25.11
CA ARG A 272 13.67 -5.29 24.70
C ARG A 272 13.41 -6.05 23.41
N GLU A 273 12.21 -6.60 23.24
CA GLU A 273 11.81 -7.26 21.98
C GLU A 273 11.88 -6.29 20.79
N LEU A 274 11.48 -5.04 20.99
CA LEU A 274 11.48 -3.98 19.97
C LEU A 274 12.82 -3.19 19.92
N ARG A 275 13.89 -3.76 20.46
CA ARG A 275 15.26 -3.22 20.41
C ARG A 275 15.39 -1.80 20.95
N GLY A 276 14.65 -1.46 22.00
CA GLY A 276 14.76 -0.18 22.71
C GLY A 276 13.74 0.89 22.29
N GLU A 277 12.72 0.54 21.52
CA GLU A 277 11.59 1.44 21.19
C GLU A 277 10.91 1.89 22.49
N LYS A 278 10.79 3.21 22.70
CA LYS A 278 10.12 3.77 23.88
C LYS A 278 8.62 3.61 23.76
N ILE A 279 7.96 3.13 24.82
CA ILE A 279 6.54 2.88 24.82
C ILE A 279 5.88 3.75 25.89
N ASP A 280 4.98 4.64 25.48
CA ASP A 280 4.11 5.41 26.37
C ASP A 280 2.74 4.73 26.43
N ILE A 281 2.37 4.30 27.62
CA ILE A 281 1.05 3.72 27.88
C ILE A 281 0.18 4.84 28.45
N VAL A 282 -0.95 5.10 27.81
CA VAL A 282 -1.87 6.17 28.17
C VAL A 282 -3.26 5.61 28.41
N GLU A 283 -3.95 6.18 29.37
CA GLU A 283 -5.35 5.83 29.65
C GLU A 283 -6.25 6.43 28.59
N TRP A 284 -7.09 5.58 27.98
CA TRP A 284 -8.10 6.01 27.02
C TRP A 284 -9.31 6.58 27.75
N SER A 285 -9.91 7.63 27.18
CA SER A 285 -11.14 8.22 27.69
C SER A 285 -12.12 8.49 26.54
N GLU A 286 -13.41 8.40 26.81
CA GLU A 286 -14.47 8.84 25.88
C GLU A 286 -14.46 10.37 25.72
N ASP A 287 -14.09 11.09 26.78
CA ASP A 287 -13.88 12.53 26.70
C ASP A 287 -12.60 12.84 25.90
N ALA A 288 -12.78 13.50 24.77
CA ALA A 288 -11.69 13.84 23.87
C ALA A 288 -10.64 14.76 24.52
N ILE A 289 -11.07 15.67 25.42
CA ILE A 289 -10.17 16.56 26.15
C ILE A 289 -9.29 15.77 27.12
N ALA A 290 -9.90 14.90 27.89
CA ALA A 290 -9.18 14.02 28.80
C ALA A 290 -8.22 13.08 28.03
N PHE A 291 -8.67 12.52 26.91
CA PHE A 291 -7.86 11.61 26.11
C PHE A 291 -6.64 12.32 25.48
N VAL A 292 -6.80 13.53 24.92
CA VAL A 292 -5.68 14.32 24.39
C VAL A 292 -4.71 14.70 25.50
N THR A 293 -5.22 15.07 26.69
CA THR A 293 -4.40 15.35 27.88
C THR A 293 -3.52 14.14 28.24
N ASN A 294 -4.11 12.97 28.34
CA ASN A 294 -3.41 11.73 28.65
C ASN A 294 -2.40 11.35 27.54
N ALA A 295 -2.79 11.54 26.27
CA ALA A 295 -1.96 11.20 25.11
C ALA A 295 -0.70 12.05 24.99
N LEU A 296 -0.67 13.25 25.54
CA LEU A 296 0.52 14.12 25.58
C LEU A 296 1.52 13.74 26.66
N SER A 297 1.18 12.77 27.53
CA SER A 297 2.16 12.24 28.51
C SER A 297 3.51 11.94 27.80
N PRO A 298 4.66 12.22 28.48
CA PRO A 298 4.84 12.59 29.88
C PRO A 298 4.74 14.11 30.18
N ALA A 299 4.37 14.96 29.21
CA ALA A 299 4.19 16.38 29.43
C ALA A 299 2.93 16.65 30.28
N LYS A 300 3.04 17.62 31.20
CA LYS A 300 1.90 18.06 31.96
C LYS A 300 1.16 19.17 31.23
N VAL A 301 -0.09 18.92 30.92
CA VAL A 301 -1.00 19.85 30.25
C VAL A 301 -1.72 20.67 31.30
N GLN A 302 -1.82 21.99 31.12
CA GLN A 302 -2.58 22.86 31.99
C GLN A 302 -4.03 23.01 31.53
N ARG A 303 -4.23 23.21 30.22
CA ARG A 303 -5.58 23.45 29.67
C ARG A 303 -5.66 22.90 28.26
N VAL A 304 -6.78 22.30 27.93
CA VAL A 304 -7.16 21.90 26.57
C VAL A 304 -8.48 22.55 26.21
N SER A 305 -8.58 23.12 25.03
CA SER A 305 -9.81 23.71 24.50
C SER A 305 -10.03 23.23 23.05
N ILE A 306 -11.29 22.95 22.73
CA ILE A 306 -11.70 22.63 21.37
C ILE A 306 -11.82 23.93 20.59
N VAL A 307 -11.06 24.08 19.53
CA VAL A 307 -11.10 25.28 18.67
C VAL A 307 -12.08 25.03 17.51
N ASP A 308 -12.06 23.86 16.94
CA ASP A 308 -12.94 23.44 15.83
C ASP A 308 -13.30 21.97 16.01
N ASP A 309 -14.56 21.70 16.31
CA ASP A 309 -15.06 20.33 16.49
C ASP A 309 -15.22 19.63 15.15
N GLY A 310 -15.69 20.33 14.11
CA GLY A 310 -15.86 19.81 12.77
C GLY A 310 -14.53 19.44 12.12
N GLY A 311 -13.51 20.27 12.27
CA GLY A 311 -12.13 20.05 11.81
C GLY A 311 -11.29 19.22 12.78
N ARG A 312 -11.84 18.85 13.95
CA ARG A 312 -11.15 18.13 15.03
C ARG A 312 -9.83 18.79 15.42
N VAL A 313 -9.90 20.09 15.76
CA VAL A 313 -8.73 20.88 16.16
C VAL A 313 -8.83 21.23 17.64
N MET A 314 -7.79 20.93 18.40
CA MET A 314 -7.65 21.28 19.81
C MET A 314 -6.43 22.15 20.03
N GLU A 315 -6.61 23.19 20.85
CA GLU A 315 -5.53 23.99 21.38
C GLU A 315 -5.17 23.49 22.78
N VAL A 316 -3.88 23.27 23.00
CA VAL A 316 -3.34 22.75 24.24
C VAL A 316 -2.36 23.75 24.82
N ILE A 317 -2.60 24.20 26.06
CA ILE A 317 -1.73 25.12 26.77
C ILE A 317 -0.90 24.36 27.79
N VAL A 318 0.41 24.58 27.74
CA VAL A 318 1.38 23.98 28.63
C VAL A 318 2.26 25.06 29.27
N GLU A 319 2.86 24.75 30.43
CA GLU A 319 3.91 25.59 30.98
C GLU A 319 5.10 25.66 30.02
N ASP A 320 5.80 26.81 29.96
CA ASP A 320 6.96 27.01 29.08
C ASP A 320 8.02 25.94 29.25
N LYS A 321 8.24 25.48 30.48
CA LYS A 321 9.16 24.40 30.82
C LYS A 321 8.74 23.03 30.23
N GLN A 322 7.45 22.85 29.98
CA GLN A 322 6.88 21.60 29.44
C GLN A 322 6.73 21.62 27.92
N LEU A 323 6.82 22.79 27.28
CA LEU A 323 6.60 22.97 25.85
C LEU A 323 7.47 22.02 25.01
N SER A 324 8.79 22.01 25.27
CA SER A 324 9.69 21.11 24.56
C SER A 324 9.38 19.63 24.77
N LEU A 325 8.85 19.25 25.94
CA LEU A 325 8.47 17.87 26.24
C LEU A 325 7.14 17.50 25.57
N ALA A 326 6.17 18.44 25.53
CA ALA A 326 4.87 18.27 24.89
C ALA A 326 5.03 18.11 23.38
N ILE A 327 5.82 18.95 22.75
CA ILE A 327 6.15 18.84 21.32
C ILE A 327 7.00 17.58 21.05
N GLY A 328 8.01 17.35 21.89
CA GLY A 328 8.97 16.27 21.74
C GLY A 328 9.99 16.52 20.62
N LYS A 329 10.99 15.62 20.52
CA LYS A 329 12.04 15.71 19.49
C LYS A 329 11.43 15.70 18.08
N LYS A 330 11.64 16.77 17.30
CA LYS A 330 11.08 16.93 15.94
C LYS A 330 9.55 16.78 15.88
N GLY A 331 8.85 17.20 16.93
CA GLY A 331 7.38 17.09 16.99
C GLY A 331 6.86 15.66 17.16
N GLN A 332 7.67 14.71 17.60
CA GLN A 332 7.31 13.29 17.69
C GLN A 332 6.17 13.06 18.68
N ASN A 333 6.22 13.67 19.88
CA ASN A 333 5.22 13.42 20.91
C ASN A 333 3.83 13.92 20.48
N VAL A 334 3.74 15.16 19.98
CA VAL A 334 2.47 15.72 19.48
C VAL A 334 1.96 14.96 18.27
N ARG A 335 2.84 14.55 17.33
CA ARG A 335 2.46 13.78 16.14
C ARG A 335 1.89 12.41 16.49
N LEU A 336 2.50 11.70 17.45
CA LEU A 336 1.99 10.42 17.93
C LEU A 336 0.66 10.61 18.70
N ALA A 337 0.55 11.64 19.54
CA ALA A 337 -0.67 11.96 20.24
C ALA A 337 -1.81 12.30 19.26
N ALA A 338 -1.54 13.12 18.25
CA ALA A 338 -2.52 13.47 17.22
C ALA A 338 -3.00 12.24 16.43
N LYS A 339 -2.09 11.36 16.04
CA LYS A 339 -2.46 10.09 15.35
C LYS A 339 -3.25 9.14 16.23
N LEU A 340 -2.95 9.08 17.55
CA LEU A 340 -3.62 8.18 18.49
C LEU A 340 -5.05 8.64 18.78
N THR A 341 -5.23 9.95 18.97
CA THR A 341 -6.51 10.56 19.34
C THR A 341 -7.39 10.87 18.14
N GLY A 342 -6.79 11.03 16.96
CA GLY A 342 -7.49 11.48 15.74
C GLY A 342 -7.79 12.97 15.72
N TRP A 343 -7.17 13.77 16.63
CA TRP A 343 -7.31 15.22 16.72
C TRP A 343 -6.04 15.92 16.23
N ARG A 344 -6.22 17.06 15.61
CA ARG A 344 -5.10 17.99 15.34
C ARG A 344 -4.84 18.77 16.63
N ILE A 345 -3.61 18.70 17.11
CA ILE A 345 -3.21 19.28 18.40
C ILE A 345 -2.28 20.45 18.12
N ASP A 346 -2.71 21.65 18.50
CA ASP A 346 -1.89 22.86 18.49
C ASP A 346 -1.43 23.14 19.91
N ILE A 347 -0.11 23.17 20.12
CA ILE A 347 0.48 23.33 21.45
C ILE A 347 1.08 24.71 21.55
N LYS A 348 0.62 25.46 22.54
CA LYS A 348 1.11 26.81 22.86
C LYS A 348 1.61 26.87 24.30
N SER A 349 2.59 27.76 24.54
CA SER A 349 2.98 28.06 25.87
C SER A 349 1.97 29.06 26.52
N GLU A 350 1.97 29.11 27.86
CA GLU A 350 1.15 30.06 28.59
C GLU A 350 1.51 31.50 28.22
N GLU A 351 2.80 31.79 28.00
CA GLU A 351 3.24 33.11 27.56
C GLU A 351 2.77 33.47 26.16
N GLU A 352 2.84 32.54 25.22
CA GLU A 352 2.35 32.73 23.85
C GLU A 352 0.85 33.01 23.85
N LYS A 353 0.07 32.28 24.63
CA LYS A 353 -1.37 32.50 24.75
C LYS A 353 -1.71 33.85 25.36
N ARG A 354 -0.96 34.26 26.39
CA ARG A 354 -1.16 35.56 27.00
C ARG A 354 -0.88 36.68 26.00
N ARG A 355 0.20 36.59 25.23
CA ARG A 355 0.52 37.59 24.20
C ARG A 355 -0.54 37.64 23.09
N GLU A 356 -1.10 36.49 22.68
CA GLU A 356 -2.20 36.45 21.71
C GLU A 356 -3.45 37.19 22.26
N VAL A 357 -3.77 36.95 23.53
CA VAL A 357 -4.92 37.58 24.18
C VAL A 357 -4.68 39.08 24.35
N GLU A 358 -3.50 39.50 24.79
CA GLU A 358 -3.11 40.91 24.90
C GLU A 358 -3.19 41.63 23.55
N ALA A 359 -2.65 41.00 22.45
CA ALA A 359 -2.74 41.57 21.13
C ALA A 359 -4.17 41.67 20.58
N GLN A 360 -5.06 40.74 20.96
CA GLN A 360 -6.48 40.81 20.61
C GLN A 360 -7.19 41.93 21.35
N PHE A 361 -6.83 42.18 22.62
CA PHE A 361 -7.40 43.30 23.39
C PHE A 361 -6.89 44.64 22.86
N GLU A 362 -5.63 44.81 22.56
CA GLU A 362 -5.08 46.06 21.97
C GLU A 362 -5.72 46.34 20.59
N GLY A 363 -6.00 45.31 19.79
CA GLY A 363 -6.72 45.44 18.51
C GLY A 363 -8.20 45.86 18.67
N LEU A 364 -8.83 45.52 19.81
CA LEU A 364 -10.20 45.91 20.12
C LEU A 364 -10.28 47.32 20.72
N GLU A 365 -9.30 47.76 21.49
CA GLU A 365 -9.24 49.14 22.04
C GLU A 365 -8.97 50.18 20.93
N GLY A 366 -8.19 49.80 19.89
CA GLY A 366 -7.99 50.66 18.71
C GLY A 366 -9.20 50.82 17.79
N ALA A 367 -10.29 50.03 18.01
CA ALA A 367 -11.52 50.08 17.22
C ALA A 367 -12.66 50.88 17.88
N THR A 368 -12.45 51.45 19.08
CA THR A 368 -13.46 52.21 19.82
C THR A 368 -13.03 53.67 20.10
N GLU A 369 -12.51 54.38 19.09
CA GLU A 369 -12.55 55.85 19.15
C GLU A 369 -13.70 56.35 18.27
N PRO A 370 -14.58 57.23 18.82
CA PRO A 370 -15.68 57.80 18.07
C PRO A 370 -15.16 58.90 17.13
N ALA A 371 -15.58 58.81 15.89
CA ALA A 371 -15.40 59.88 14.91
C ALA A 371 -16.11 61.14 15.35
N ASP A 372 -15.37 62.21 15.65
CA ASP A 372 -15.85 63.58 15.50
C ASP A 372 -14.68 64.53 15.29
N GLY A 373 -14.74 65.24 14.17
CA GLY A 373 -14.26 66.62 14.07
C GLY A 373 -12.94 66.88 13.37
N GLU A 374 -13.05 67.13 12.04
CA GLU A 374 -12.53 68.30 11.33
C GLU A 374 -11.03 68.68 11.33
N ALA A 375 -10.49 68.58 10.12
CA ALA A 375 -9.78 69.63 9.38
C ALA A 375 -8.26 69.86 9.60
N ALA A 376 -7.64 69.81 8.41
CA ALA A 376 -6.47 70.57 7.97
C ALA A 376 -5.07 70.01 8.21
N GLY A 377 -4.51 69.57 7.06
CA GLY A 377 -3.09 69.27 6.79
C GLY A 377 -2.18 70.51 6.98
N PRO A 378 -1.01 70.57 6.33
CA PRO A 378 -0.15 69.50 5.78
C PRO A 378 1.34 69.67 6.24
N ALA A 379 2.14 68.77 5.73
CA ALA A 379 3.57 68.98 5.37
C ALA A 379 4.66 68.44 6.32
N GLU A 380 5.46 67.70 5.59
CA GLU A 380 6.93 67.62 5.52
C GLU A 380 7.69 66.77 6.54
N ALA A 381 8.21 65.78 5.96
CA ALA A 381 9.62 65.52 5.55
C ALA A 381 10.55 64.86 6.55
N ALA A 382 11.06 63.80 6.05
CA ALA A 382 12.47 63.37 6.02
C ALA A 382 13.09 62.64 7.21
N GLU A 383 13.47 61.51 6.91
CA GLU A 383 14.86 60.98 6.78
C GLU A 383 15.40 60.08 7.88
N GLN A 384 15.84 58.96 7.36
CA GLN A 384 17.02 58.13 7.70
C GLN A 384 16.95 57.11 8.79
N ALA A 385 16.91 55.87 8.40
CA ALA A 385 18.00 54.86 8.21
C ALA A 385 18.49 54.20 9.51
N ASP A 386 18.38 52.93 9.67
CA ASP A 386 19.44 51.96 9.40
C ASP A 386 19.06 50.54 9.87
N ALA A 387 19.32 49.62 8.99
CA ALA A 387 19.65 48.22 9.04
C ALA A 387 19.37 47.32 10.28
N ALA A 388 18.55 46.31 10.09
CA ALA A 388 18.85 44.90 10.39
C ALA A 388 17.81 43.97 9.72
N GLY A 389 18.27 42.99 8.99
CA GLY A 389 17.52 42.15 8.08
C GLY A 389 16.49 41.21 8.70
N PRO A 390 15.55 40.75 7.90
CA PRO A 390 14.37 40.05 8.37
C PRO A 390 14.50 38.54 8.33
N GLU A 391 14.17 37.89 9.41
CA GLU A 391 13.72 36.51 9.43
C GLU A 391 12.28 36.44 8.91
N ALA A 392 12.07 35.51 7.98
CA ALA A 392 10.83 35.34 7.23
C ALA A 392 9.69 34.86 8.09
N VAL A 393 8.65 35.68 8.19
CA VAL A 393 7.32 35.31 8.73
C VAL A 393 6.51 34.72 7.57
N GLU A 394 6.15 33.46 7.65
CA GLU A 394 5.25 32.80 6.69
C GLU A 394 3.82 33.35 6.88
N ALA A 395 3.35 34.16 5.96
CA ALA A 395 1.98 34.66 5.91
C ALA A 395 1.06 33.56 5.34
N SER A 396 0.16 33.03 6.17
CA SER A 396 -0.87 32.05 5.83
C SER A 396 -2.16 32.72 5.40
N GLY A 397 -2.27 33.12 4.12
CA GLY A 397 -3.51 33.54 3.48
C GLY A 397 -3.76 32.76 2.18
N PRO A 398 -4.98 32.70 1.62
CA PRO A 398 -5.21 32.06 0.32
C PRO A 398 -4.41 32.80 -0.76
N ALA A 399 -3.93 32.03 -1.78
CA ALA A 399 -3.19 32.59 -2.90
C ALA A 399 -4.07 33.61 -3.65
N PRO A 400 -3.53 34.75 -4.11
CA PRO A 400 -4.31 35.81 -4.73
C PRO A 400 -4.93 35.41 -6.08
N TYR A 401 -4.42 34.39 -6.76
CA TYR A 401 -4.94 33.80 -7.99
C TYR A 401 -4.43 32.37 -8.15
N ALA A 402 -5.09 31.57 -9.00
CA ALA A 402 -4.68 30.20 -9.32
C ALA A 402 -4.15 30.10 -10.73
N LEU A 403 -3.00 29.42 -10.94
CA LEU A 403 -2.41 29.13 -12.23
C LEU A 403 -2.38 27.61 -12.45
N PRO A 404 -2.87 27.10 -13.60
CA PRO A 404 -2.85 25.66 -13.90
C PRO A 404 -1.40 25.12 -13.90
N GLY A 405 -1.15 24.08 -13.12
CA GLY A 405 0.16 23.41 -13.06
C GLY A 405 1.23 24.12 -12.20
N ILE A 406 0.90 25.20 -11.49
CA ILE A 406 1.82 25.94 -10.61
C ILE A 406 1.28 25.94 -9.19
N GLY A 407 2.11 25.49 -8.24
CA GLY A 407 1.71 25.38 -6.84
C GLY A 407 1.58 26.72 -6.13
N ASP A 408 0.67 26.81 -5.13
CA ASP A 408 0.32 28.02 -4.37
C ASP A 408 1.51 28.76 -3.75
N LYS A 409 2.59 28.03 -3.36
CA LYS A 409 3.83 28.65 -2.85
C LYS A 409 4.55 29.49 -3.91
N MET A 410 4.48 29.10 -5.17
CA MET A 410 5.09 29.83 -6.28
C MET A 410 4.27 31.07 -6.63
N VAL A 411 2.93 30.93 -6.62
CA VAL A 411 2.01 32.06 -6.86
C VAL A 411 2.19 33.13 -5.80
N ARG A 412 2.40 32.79 -4.54
CA ARG A 412 2.68 33.77 -3.46
C ARG A 412 4.00 34.49 -3.67
N LYS A 413 5.07 33.77 -4.07
CA LYS A 413 6.36 34.40 -4.39
C LYS A 413 6.25 35.39 -5.55
N LEU A 414 5.44 35.07 -6.56
CA LEU A 414 5.18 35.97 -7.68
C LEU A 414 4.39 37.21 -7.23
N ALA A 415 3.42 37.06 -6.34
CA ALA A 415 2.67 38.17 -5.76
C ALA A 415 3.55 39.07 -4.89
N GLU A 416 4.45 38.52 -4.08
CA GLU A 416 5.45 39.23 -3.27
C GLU A 416 6.47 40.00 -4.16
N ALA A 417 6.80 39.43 -5.33
CA ALA A 417 7.67 40.07 -6.31
C ALA A 417 6.97 41.15 -7.17
N GLY A 418 5.72 41.51 -6.86
CA GLY A 418 4.95 42.55 -7.52
C GLY A 418 4.00 42.09 -8.62
N TYR A 419 3.91 40.78 -8.88
CA TYR A 419 3.00 40.18 -9.86
C TYR A 419 1.71 39.66 -9.18
N GLY A 420 0.92 40.56 -8.61
CA GLY A 420 -0.29 40.25 -7.85
C GLY A 420 -1.52 39.86 -8.69
N THR A 421 -1.46 39.98 -10.03
CA THR A 421 -2.55 39.64 -10.96
C THR A 421 -2.04 38.82 -12.16
N ILE A 422 -2.91 38.00 -12.74
CA ILE A 422 -2.59 37.18 -13.93
C ILE A 422 -2.22 38.08 -15.12
N GLU A 423 -2.84 39.23 -15.25
CA GLU A 423 -2.58 40.18 -16.34
C GLU A 423 -1.16 40.78 -16.25
N ALA A 424 -0.73 41.17 -15.03
CA ALA A 424 0.62 41.67 -14.78
C ALA A 424 1.67 40.57 -15.06
N LEU A 425 1.35 39.31 -14.77
CA LEU A 425 2.20 38.17 -15.02
C LEU A 425 2.33 37.88 -16.54
N ALA A 426 1.22 37.95 -17.29
CA ALA A 426 1.19 37.70 -18.73
C ALA A 426 1.97 38.79 -19.53
N ALA A 427 2.10 39.99 -18.97
CA ALA A 427 2.87 41.10 -19.55
C ALA A 427 4.37 41.05 -19.23
N ALA A 428 4.79 40.21 -18.27
CA ALA A 428 6.20 40.06 -17.88
C ALA A 428 7.04 39.33 -18.92
N THR A 429 8.36 39.52 -18.84
CA THR A 429 9.33 38.80 -19.67
C THR A 429 9.98 37.64 -18.89
N VAL A 430 10.51 36.64 -19.64
CA VAL A 430 11.20 35.47 -19.02
C VAL A 430 12.39 35.95 -18.17
N GLU A 431 13.09 37.00 -18.59
CA GLU A 431 14.23 37.54 -17.86
C GLU A 431 13.81 38.14 -16.51
N GLN A 432 12.73 38.93 -16.48
CA GLN A 432 12.20 39.54 -15.26
C GLN A 432 11.71 38.52 -14.23
N LEU A 433 11.13 37.38 -14.68
CA LEU A 433 10.71 36.32 -13.82
C LEU A 433 11.87 35.45 -13.34
N SER A 434 12.94 35.36 -14.13
CA SER A 434 14.14 34.60 -13.75
C SER A 434 15.00 35.30 -12.70
N ASP A 435 14.84 36.62 -12.52
CA ASP A 435 15.53 37.43 -11.48
C ASP A 435 14.94 37.17 -10.08
N ILE A 436 13.78 36.52 -10.00
CA ILE A 436 13.15 36.18 -8.72
C ILE A 436 13.84 34.95 -8.10
N PRO A 437 14.31 35.03 -6.84
CA PRO A 437 15.03 33.95 -6.20
C PRO A 437 14.23 32.64 -6.16
N GLY A 438 14.73 31.61 -6.86
CA GLY A 438 14.11 30.28 -6.93
C GLY A 438 13.23 30.04 -8.17
N ILE A 439 13.20 30.98 -9.14
CA ILE A 439 12.56 30.79 -10.45
C ILE A 439 13.65 30.71 -11.50
N GLY A 440 13.87 29.57 -12.13
CA GLY A 440 14.80 29.42 -13.25
C GLY A 440 14.10 29.62 -14.59
N GLY A 441 14.89 29.86 -15.68
CA GLY A 441 14.35 30.19 -17.01
C GLY A 441 13.25 29.24 -17.52
N LYS A 442 13.40 27.91 -17.38
CA LYS A 442 12.37 26.94 -17.75
C LYS A 442 11.09 27.03 -16.91
N THR A 443 11.21 27.44 -15.64
CA THR A 443 10.08 27.66 -14.75
C THR A 443 9.37 28.96 -15.10
N ALA A 444 10.13 30.02 -15.46
CA ALA A 444 9.59 31.28 -15.91
C ALA A 444 8.79 31.13 -17.22
N GLU A 445 9.28 30.34 -18.18
CA GLU A 445 8.55 30.00 -19.41
C GLU A 445 7.23 29.28 -19.13
N LYS A 446 7.23 28.29 -18.21
CA LYS A 446 6.00 27.58 -17.80
C LYS A 446 4.98 28.50 -17.12
N ILE A 447 5.45 29.41 -16.27
CA ILE A 447 4.60 30.40 -15.61
C ILE A 447 3.96 31.32 -16.64
N LEU A 448 4.71 31.82 -17.62
CA LEU A 448 4.21 32.68 -18.69
C LEU A 448 3.22 31.95 -19.61
N ALA A 449 3.49 30.70 -19.99
CA ALA A 449 2.57 29.87 -20.76
C ALA A 449 1.24 29.66 -20.02
N ALA A 450 1.31 29.36 -18.72
CA ALA A 450 0.12 29.20 -17.87
C ALA A 450 -0.66 30.51 -17.71
N ALA A 451 0.02 31.66 -17.58
CA ALA A 451 -0.61 32.98 -17.47
C ALA A 451 -1.26 33.46 -18.77
N ARG A 452 -0.71 33.07 -19.93
CA ARG A 452 -1.24 33.38 -21.27
C ARG A 452 -2.28 32.40 -21.78
N GLY A 453 -2.55 31.29 -21.03
CA GLY A 453 -3.53 30.27 -21.41
C GLY A 453 -3.06 29.37 -22.57
N GLU A 454 -1.77 29.32 -22.87
CA GLU A 454 -1.19 28.42 -23.86
C GLU A 454 -1.02 27.02 -23.23
N SER A 455 -1.80 26.03 -23.69
CA SER A 455 -1.67 24.64 -23.26
C SER A 455 -0.37 24.02 -23.79
N GLU A 456 0.41 23.36 -22.93
CA GLU A 456 1.62 22.59 -23.29
C GLU A 456 1.34 21.62 -24.45
N PRO A 457 2.22 21.54 -25.49
CA PRO A 457 2.23 20.39 -26.38
C PRO A 457 2.73 19.16 -25.60
N ALA A 458 2.01 18.05 -25.73
CA ALA A 458 2.32 16.75 -25.14
C ALA A 458 3.79 16.37 -25.42
N ALA A 459 4.49 15.97 -24.38
CA ALA A 459 5.87 15.48 -24.47
C ALA A 459 5.91 14.21 -25.32
N GLU A 460 6.63 14.24 -26.44
CA GLU A 460 7.05 13.07 -27.21
C GLU A 460 7.94 12.18 -26.35
N GLU A 461 7.55 10.92 -26.21
CA GLU A 461 8.42 9.83 -25.70
C GLU A 461 9.63 9.66 -26.65
N PRO A 462 10.85 9.52 -26.16
CA PRO A 462 11.98 9.20 -27.00
C PRO A 462 11.89 7.76 -27.50
N ALA A 463 11.85 7.61 -28.83
CA ALA A 463 11.95 6.35 -29.54
C ALA A 463 13.26 5.62 -29.18
N GLU A 464 13.14 4.39 -28.73
CA GLU A 464 14.25 3.44 -28.61
C GLU A 464 14.83 3.14 -29.99
N THR A 465 16.05 3.60 -30.19
CA THR A 465 16.88 3.20 -31.35
C THR A 465 17.54 1.87 -31.04
N SER A 466 17.04 0.83 -31.66
CA SER A 466 17.73 -0.45 -31.82
C SER A 466 18.97 -0.26 -32.67
N GLN A 467 20.15 -0.59 -32.17
CA GLN A 467 21.29 -1.00 -32.98
C GLN A 467 22.17 -2.02 -32.23
N GLN A 468 22.28 -3.18 -32.90
CA GLN A 468 23.26 -4.27 -32.84
C GLN A 468 23.31 -5.16 -31.60
#